data_1af0e256f7acab4e59fc454a53a9fb27
#
_entry.id   1af0e256f7acab4e59fc454a53a9fb27
#
_cell.length_a   1.000
_cell.length_b   1.000
_cell.length_c   1.000
_cell.angle_alpha   90.00
_cell.angle_beta   90.00
_cell.angle_gamma   90.00
#
_symmetry.space_group_name_H-M   'P 1'
#
loop_
_entity.id
_entity.type
_entity.pdbx_description
1 polymer ?
#
loop_
_entity_poly.entity_id
_entity_poly.type
_entity_poly.pdbx_seq_one_letter_code
_entity_poly.pdbx_strand_id
1 'polypeptide(L)'
;MSKVENELKEKIDEIIRLKAESSTTDELSDPEHGYIDALIWLKEGSIQLTNEGIGKEIVERTYADKDSSKEYCDGYDSALKLVLKMLIELKK
;
A
#
# COMPACT_ATOMS: atom_id res chain seq x y z
N MET A 1 0.60 20.48 6.45
CA MET A 1 0.88 19.16 5.91
C MET A 1 2.30 19.05 5.41
N SER A 2 2.89 17.91 5.59
CA SER A 2 4.26 17.67 5.19
C SER A 2 4.37 17.57 3.67
N LYS A 3 5.40 18.19 3.12
CA LYS A 3 5.71 18.09 1.70
C LYS A 3 5.99 16.64 1.29
N VAL A 4 6.65 15.90 2.18
CA VAL A 4 6.95 14.48 1.97
C VAL A 4 5.66 13.68 1.84
N GLU A 5 4.69 13.96 2.72
CA GLU A 5 3.40 13.26 2.69
C GLU A 5 2.68 13.50 1.37
N ASN A 6 2.68 14.74 0.88
CA ASN A 6 2.02 15.07 -0.39
C ASN A 6 2.71 14.37 -1.56
N GLU A 7 4.04 14.38 -1.59
CA GLU A 7 4.79 13.68 -2.63
C GLU A 7 4.52 12.18 -2.62
N LEU A 8 4.45 11.62 -1.42
CA LEU A 8 4.17 10.19 -1.27
C LEU A 8 2.79 9.85 -1.80
N LYS A 9 1.79 10.67 -1.49
CA LYS A 9 0.43 10.46 -1.99
C LYS A 9 0.37 10.52 -3.52
N GLU A 10 1.12 11.43 -4.12
CA GLU A 10 1.18 11.53 -5.58
C GLU A 10 1.79 10.27 -6.20
N LYS A 11 2.85 9.76 -5.60
CA LYS A 11 3.48 8.53 -6.06
C LYS A 11 2.55 7.33 -5.92
N ILE A 12 1.83 7.25 -4.81
CA ILE A 12 0.85 6.19 -4.59
C ILE A 12 -0.25 6.25 -5.65
N ASP A 13 -0.76 7.45 -5.92
CA ASP A 13 -1.80 7.62 -6.93
C ASP A 13 -1.33 7.18 -8.31
N GLU A 14 -0.08 7.52 -8.65
CA GLU A 14 0.50 7.11 -9.91
C GLU A 14 0.60 5.59 -10.03
N ILE A 15 1.02 4.92 -8.96
CA ILE A 15 1.11 3.47 -8.94
C ILE A 15 -0.26 2.84 -9.13
N ILE A 16 -1.27 3.36 -8.43
CA ILE A 16 -2.64 2.87 -8.57
C ILE A 16 -3.11 3.01 -10.02
N ARG A 17 -2.84 4.16 -10.62
CA ARG A 17 -3.24 4.42 -12.00
C ARG A 17 -2.56 3.47 -12.97
N LEU A 18 -1.25 3.26 -12.80
CA LEU A 18 -0.51 2.35 -13.67
C LEU A 18 -1.00 0.92 -13.55
N LYS A 19 -1.31 0.48 -12.33
CA LYS A 19 -1.85 -0.85 -12.11
C LYS A 19 -3.23 -1.00 -12.75
N ALA A 20 -4.07 0.00 -12.64
CA ALA A 20 -5.40 -0.02 -13.24
C ALA A 20 -5.33 -0.05 -14.77
N GLU A 21 -4.39 0.69 -15.35
CA GLU A 21 -4.21 0.73 -16.80
C GLU A 21 -3.64 -0.57 -17.35
N SER A 22 -2.75 -1.21 -16.62
CA SER A 22 -2.15 -2.47 -17.07
C SER A 22 -3.11 -3.65 -16.90
N SER A 23 -4.15 -3.49 -16.12
CA SER A 23 -5.15 -4.53 -15.90
C SER A 23 -6.19 -4.46 -17.01
N THR A 24 -6.07 -5.34 -18.00
CA THR A 24 -6.98 -5.36 -19.14
C THR A 24 -8.20 -6.25 -18.91
N THR A 25 -8.24 -6.96 -17.80
CA THR A 25 -9.35 -7.84 -17.46
C THR A 25 -9.99 -7.36 -16.18
N ASP A 26 -11.25 -7.68 -15.99
CA ASP A 26 -11.99 -7.33 -14.80
C ASP A 26 -11.52 -8.13 -13.58
N GLU A 27 -10.69 -9.12 -13.79
CA GLU A 27 -10.21 -9.97 -12.72
C GLU A 27 -8.76 -9.66 -12.36
N LEU A 28 -8.58 -9.04 -11.20
CA LEU A 28 -7.26 -8.89 -10.62
C LEU A 28 -6.96 -10.14 -9.81
N SER A 29 -5.70 -10.56 -9.82
CA SER A 29 -5.28 -11.65 -8.95
C SER A 29 -5.37 -11.19 -7.48
N ASP A 30 -5.43 -12.14 -6.55
CA ASP A 30 -5.50 -11.81 -5.13
C ASP A 30 -4.34 -10.92 -4.67
N PRO A 31 -3.07 -11.18 -5.07
CA PRO A 31 -1.99 -10.27 -4.70
C PRO A 31 -2.17 -8.86 -5.25
N GLU A 32 -2.70 -8.73 -6.45
CA GLU A 32 -2.94 -7.40 -7.03
C GLU A 32 -4.04 -6.66 -6.29
N HIS A 33 -5.09 -7.36 -5.87
CA HIS A 33 -6.15 -6.78 -5.06
C HIS A 33 -5.62 -6.24 -3.74
N GLY A 34 -4.84 -7.05 -3.04
CA GLY A 34 -4.26 -6.64 -1.78
C GLY A 34 -3.34 -5.45 -1.94
N TYR A 35 -2.54 -5.47 -2.98
CA TYR A 35 -1.61 -4.39 -3.30
C TYR A 35 -2.35 -3.06 -3.50
N ILE A 36 -3.38 -3.09 -4.34
CA ILE A 36 -4.15 -1.87 -4.66
C ILE A 36 -4.93 -1.39 -3.43
N ASP A 37 -5.54 -2.30 -2.69
CA ASP A 37 -6.30 -1.93 -1.48
C ASP A 37 -5.42 -1.21 -0.47
N ALA A 38 -4.20 -1.71 -0.25
CA ALA A 38 -3.27 -1.07 0.67
C ALA A 38 -2.91 0.34 0.21
N LEU A 39 -2.66 0.50 -1.08
CA LEU A 39 -2.33 1.81 -1.64
C LEU A 39 -3.48 2.79 -1.50
N ILE A 40 -4.71 2.34 -1.76
CA ILE A 40 -5.89 3.18 -1.63
C ILE A 40 -6.08 3.64 -0.18
N TRP A 41 -5.92 2.73 0.77
CA TRP A 41 -6.08 3.05 2.19
C TRP A 41 -5.02 4.03 2.67
N LEU A 42 -3.80 3.90 2.17
CA LEU A 42 -2.73 4.84 2.47
C LEU A 42 -3.03 6.23 1.90
N LYS A 43 -3.53 6.26 0.67
CA LYS A 43 -3.88 7.52 0.02
C LYS A 43 -5.04 8.22 0.73
N GLU A 44 -6.03 7.46 1.17
CA GLU A 44 -7.21 8.01 1.84
C GLU A 44 -6.95 8.45 3.27
N GLY A 45 -5.81 8.05 3.83
CA GLY A 45 -5.47 8.42 5.20
C GLY A 45 -5.95 7.44 6.26
N SER A 46 -6.48 6.29 5.84
CA SER A 46 -6.88 5.24 6.79
C SER A 46 -5.67 4.64 7.48
N ILE A 47 -4.52 4.69 6.81
CA ILE A 47 -3.23 4.29 7.38
C ILE A 47 -2.35 5.53 7.38
N GLN A 48 -1.74 5.85 8.51
CA GLN A 48 -0.87 7.02 8.60
C GLN A 48 0.38 6.84 7.75
N LEU A 49 0.74 7.87 6.99
CA LEU A 49 1.92 7.85 6.13
C LEU A 49 3.19 8.18 6.93
N THR A 50 3.46 7.36 7.92
CA THR A 50 4.65 7.48 8.76
C THR A 50 5.28 6.11 8.92
N ASN A 51 6.56 6.10 9.29
CA ASN A 51 7.25 4.83 9.54
C ASN A 51 6.51 4.00 10.58
N GLU A 52 6.05 4.65 11.65
CA GLU A 52 5.35 3.97 12.73
C GLU A 52 3.98 3.46 12.28
N GLY A 53 3.22 4.29 11.57
CA GLY A 53 1.88 3.93 11.13
C GLY A 53 1.91 2.77 10.15
N ILE A 54 2.78 2.83 9.17
CA ILE A 54 2.91 1.77 8.17
C ILE A 54 3.45 0.50 8.80
N GLY A 55 4.47 0.63 9.66
CA GLY A 55 5.05 -0.53 10.34
C GLY A 55 4.05 -1.23 11.25
N LYS A 56 3.24 -0.45 11.96
CA LYS A 56 2.19 -1.00 12.80
C LYS A 56 1.17 -1.79 11.99
N GLU A 57 0.78 -1.25 10.84
CA GLU A 57 -0.17 -1.92 9.98
C GLU A 57 0.38 -3.24 9.44
N ILE A 58 1.65 -3.27 9.09
CA ILE A 58 2.30 -4.50 8.64
C ILE A 58 2.23 -5.57 9.74
N VAL A 59 2.55 -5.20 10.97
CA VAL A 59 2.53 -6.13 12.10
C VAL A 59 1.10 -6.62 12.37
N GLU A 60 0.14 -5.70 12.40
CA GLU A 60 -1.25 -6.06 12.66
C GLU A 60 -1.80 -7.02 11.61
N ARG A 61 -1.47 -6.80 10.35
CA ARG A 61 -1.92 -7.69 9.27
C ARG A 61 -1.31 -9.07 9.38
N THR A 62 -0.06 -9.15 9.80
CA THR A 62 0.61 -10.43 9.99
C THR A 62 -0.11 -11.31 11.01
N TYR A 63 -0.66 -10.70 12.07
CA TYR A 63 -1.32 -11.43 13.13
C TYR A 63 -2.83 -11.58 12.94
N ALA A 64 -3.46 -10.63 12.26
CA ALA A 64 -4.92 -10.57 12.18
C ALA A 64 -5.51 -11.39 11.06
N ASP A 65 -4.70 -11.95 10.19
CA ASP A 65 -5.18 -12.41 8.91
C ASP A 65 -5.37 -13.90 8.81
N LYS A 66 -6.41 -14.39 9.47
CA LYS A 66 -6.76 -15.80 9.39
C LYS A 66 -7.81 -16.07 8.31
N ASP A 67 -8.53 -15.02 7.89
CA ASP A 67 -9.67 -15.17 6.99
C ASP A 67 -9.39 -14.76 5.54
N SER A 68 -8.29 -14.07 5.30
CA SER A 68 -7.93 -13.64 3.94
C SER A 68 -6.94 -14.61 3.31
N SER A 69 -6.93 -14.69 2.00
CA SER A 69 -5.98 -15.54 1.31
C SER A 69 -4.56 -15.05 1.54
N LYS A 70 -3.62 -15.99 1.52
CA LYS A 70 -2.22 -15.65 1.69
C LYS A 70 -1.74 -14.71 0.58
N GLU A 71 -2.20 -14.93 -0.63
CA GLU A 71 -1.83 -14.10 -1.78
C GLU A 71 -2.29 -12.66 -1.59
N TYR A 72 -3.50 -12.47 -1.10
CA TYR A 72 -4.00 -11.12 -0.81
C TYR A 72 -3.13 -10.43 0.23
N CYS A 73 -2.80 -11.13 1.29
CA CYS A 73 -1.98 -10.59 2.36
C CYS A 73 -0.57 -10.27 1.89
N ASP A 74 0.00 -11.13 1.05
CA ASP A 74 1.33 -10.89 0.49
C ASP A 74 1.34 -9.62 -0.37
N GLY A 75 0.30 -9.42 -1.16
CA GLY A 75 0.18 -8.20 -1.97
C GLY A 75 0.03 -6.95 -1.11
N TYR A 76 -0.84 -7.04 -0.10
CA TYR A 76 -1.05 -5.95 0.83
C TYR A 76 0.25 -5.56 1.54
N ASP A 77 0.94 -6.56 2.07
CA ASP A 77 2.20 -6.36 2.77
C ASP A 77 3.28 -5.77 1.85
N SER A 78 3.34 -6.25 0.61
CA SER A 78 4.29 -5.75 -0.38
C SER A 78 4.07 -4.27 -0.65
N ALA A 79 2.82 -3.84 -0.77
CA ALA A 79 2.50 -2.43 -0.99
C ALA A 79 2.93 -1.58 0.20
N LEU A 80 2.65 -2.05 1.41
CA LEU A 80 3.05 -1.33 2.62
C LEU A 80 4.56 -1.17 2.70
N LYS A 81 5.29 -2.24 2.40
CA LYS A 81 6.75 -2.21 2.42
C LYS A 81 7.31 -1.27 1.35
N LEU A 82 6.70 -1.27 0.17
CA LEU A 82 7.12 -0.37 -0.90
C LEU A 82 6.94 1.09 -0.49
N VAL A 83 5.77 1.42 0.07
CA VAL A 83 5.50 2.78 0.49
C VAL A 83 6.42 3.20 1.63
N LEU A 84 6.70 2.28 2.55
CA LEU A 84 7.63 2.55 3.64
C LEU A 84 9.02 2.88 3.10
N LYS A 85 9.48 2.11 2.13
CA LYS A 85 10.78 2.35 1.49
C LYS A 85 10.82 3.72 0.82
N MET A 86 9.76 4.07 0.09
CA MET A 86 9.67 5.37 -0.56
C MET A 86 9.69 6.50 0.46
N LEU A 87 9.00 6.33 1.57
CA LEU A 87 8.96 7.32 2.63
C LEU A 87 10.35 7.54 3.23
N ILE A 88 11.08 6.46 3.48
CA ILE A 88 12.44 6.56 4.01
C ILE A 88 13.34 7.30 3.04
N GLU A 89 13.23 7.01 1.76
CA GLU A 89 14.04 7.67 0.74
C GLU A 89 13.71 9.17 0.62
N LEU A 90 12.44 9.52 0.74
CA LEU A 90 12.04 10.92 0.67
C LEU A 90 12.50 11.74 1.88
N LYS A 91 12.74 11.08 2.99
CA LYS A 91 13.21 11.75 4.20
C LYS A 91 14.72 11.93 4.29
N LYS A 92 15.45 11.33 3.39
CA LYS A 92 16.92 11.47 3.37
C LYS A 92 17.37 12.86 2.95
#